data_ba07feea8cd1765f92a2b32d1eb5dbc7
#
_entry.id   ba07feea8cd1765f92a2b32d1eb5dbc7
#
_cell.length_a   1.000
_cell.length_b   1.000
_cell.length_c   1.000
_cell.angle_alpha   90.00
_cell.angle_beta   90.00
_cell.angle_gamma   90.00
#
_symmetry.space_group_name_H-M   'P 1'
#
loop_
_entity.id
_entity.type
_entity.pdbx_description
1 polymer ?
#
loop_
_entity_poly.entity_id
_entity_poly.type
_entity_poly.pdbx_seq_one_letter_code
_entity_poly.pdbx_strand_id
1 'polypeptide(L)'
;MGYDKLERNLIDIIKEEQAKLGFFKEDIRLYYPLSSLNHFFSATDNADEMQARLNALPTSITEKLGQIEISHKGDRFCFHIPKEGTVYVHDNTAPNEFIKSLVELVAKHGCTMNEILDLFHTYSQSIITEEMNNGEFDHLIRFADKPEDTYYYCFKD
;
A
#
# COMPACT_ATOMS: atom_id res chain seq x y z
N MET A 1 11.51 7.44 -16.93
CA MET A 1 11.84 6.02 -17.08
C MET A 1 11.29 5.23 -15.92
N GLY A 2 11.94 4.14 -15.50
CA GLY A 2 11.46 3.29 -14.42
C GLY A 2 11.37 3.95 -13.06
N TYR A 3 12.18 4.93 -12.78
CA TYR A 3 12.12 5.67 -11.52
C TYR A 3 10.80 6.44 -11.34
N ASP A 4 10.21 6.93 -12.41
CA ASP A 4 8.92 7.62 -12.35
C ASP A 4 7.79 6.65 -11.97
N LYS A 5 7.87 5.42 -12.48
CA LYS A 5 6.91 4.37 -12.13
C LYS A 5 7.06 3.94 -10.68
N LEU A 6 8.32 3.79 -10.23
CA LEU A 6 8.63 3.46 -8.84
C LEU A 6 8.13 4.57 -7.90
N GLU A 7 8.42 5.83 -8.20
CA GLU A 7 7.97 6.97 -7.40
C GLU A 7 6.46 7.00 -7.23
N ARG A 8 5.72 6.87 -8.34
CA ARG A 8 4.25 6.84 -8.29
C ARG A 8 3.73 5.69 -7.45
N ASN A 9 4.30 4.51 -7.62
CA ASN A 9 3.88 3.35 -6.85
C ASN A 9 4.18 3.52 -5.37
N LEU A 10 5.36 4.04 -5.01
CA LEU A 10 5.71 4.33 -3.62
C LEU A 10 4.71 5.31 -2.98
N ILE A 11 4.41 6.41 -3.66
CA ILE A 11 3.45 7.40 -3.17
C ILE A 11 2.07 6.78 -2.98
N ASP A 12 1.59 6.02 -3.96
CA ASP A 12 0.28 5.37 -3.90
C ASP A 12 0.19 4.38 -2.74
N ILE A 13 1.21 3.56 -2.54
CA ILE A 13 1.23 2.57 -1.45
C ILE A 13 1.33 3.24 -0.08
N ILE A 14 2.17 4.28 0.07
CA ILE A 14 2.26 5.04 1.32
C ILE A 14 0.89 5.63 1.67
N LYS A 15 0.22 6.21 0.68
CA LYS A 15 -1.11 6.78 0.82
C LYS A 15 -2.15 5.73 1.28
N GLU A 16 -2.11 4.54 0.68
CA GLU A 16 -3.00 3.43 1.06
C GLU A 16 -2.69 2.91 2.48
N GLU A 17 -1.41 2.77 2.84
CA GLU A 17 -1.03 2.34 4.19
C GLU A 17 -1.50 3.32 5.26
N GLN A 18 -1.39 4.61 5.02
CA GLN A 18 -1.90 5.64 5.93
C GLN A 18 -3.42 5.50 6.09
N ALA A 19 -4.14 5.28 5.00
CA ALA A 19 -5.60 5.12 5.04
C ALA A 19 -6.01 3.84 5.80
N LYS A 20 -5.33 2.71 5.55
CA LYS A 20 -5.61 1.43 6.22
C LYS A 20 -5.51 1.52 7.73
N LEU A 21 -4.50 2.24 8.21
CA LEU A 21 -4.24 2.34 9.65
C LEU A 21 -5.18 3.29 10.37
N GLY A 22 -5.89 4.15 9.63
CA GLY A 22 -6.79 5.13 10.22
C GLY A 22 -6.11 6.19 11.07
N PHE A 23 -4.78 6.25 11.06
CA PHE A 23 -3.98 7.25 11.74
C PHE A 23 -2.68 7.50 10.99
N PHE A 24 -2.08 8.65 11.23
CA PHE A 24 -0.81 8.99 10.60
C PHE A 24 0.32 8.12 11.15
N LYS A 25 1.02 7.43 10.25
CA LYS A 25 2.19 6.62 10.57
C LYS A 25 3.44 7.33 10.08
N GLU A 26 4.35 7.62 11.01
CA GLU A 26 5.57 8.38 10.70
C GLU A 26 6.64 7.56 9.98
N ASP A 27 6.53 6.23 10.00
CA ASP A 27 7.58 5.33 9.57
C ASP A 27 6.96 4.10 8.94
N ILE A 28 7.24 3.87 7.66
CA ILE A 28 6.59 2.80 6.88
C ILE A 28 7.65 1.92 6.23
N ARG A 29 7.45 0.61 6.30
CA ARG A 29 8.25 -0.38 5.58
C ARG A 29 7.40 -1.01 4.48
N LEU A 30 7.89 -0.95 3.25
CA LEU A 30 7.26 -1.54 2.09
C LEU A 30 8.11 -2.67 1.55
N TYR A 31 7.46 -3.72 1.05
CA TYR A 31 8.15 -4.89 0.53
C TYR A 31 7.80 -5.10 -0.93
N TYR A 32 8.82 -5.29 -1.74
CA TYR A 32 8.67 -5.55 -3.18
C TYR A 32 9.42 -6.81 -3.57
N PRO A 33 8.82 -7.71 -4.35
CA PRO A 33 9.57 -8.77 -5.00
C PRO A 33 10.40 -8.21 -6.16
N LEU A 34 11.53 -8.83 -6.43
CA LEU A 34 12.42 -8.43 -7.53
C LEU A 34 11.68 -8.34 -8.87
N SER A 35 10.74 -9.25 -9.11
CA SER A 35 9.95 -9.27 -10.35
C SER A 35 9.14 -7.98 -10.55
N SER A 36 8.58 -7.42 -9.49
CA SER A 36 7.83 -6.15 -9.57
C SER A 36 8.77 -4.98 -9.88
N LEU A 37 9.93 -4.95 -9.24
CA LEU A 37 10.93 -3.91 -9.49
C LEU A 37 11.45 -3.98 -10.92
N ASN A 38 11.76 -5.18 -11.41
CA ASN A 38 12.15 -5.38 -12.80
C ASN A 38 11.06 -4.90 -13.77
N HIS A 39 9.81 -5.11 -13.42
CA HIS A 39 8.69 -4.62 -14.24
C HIS A 39 8.69 -3.09 -14.33
N PHE A 40 8.88 -2.38 -13.21
CA PHE A 40 8.94 -0.91 -13.23
C PHE A 40 10.04 -0.38 -14.12
N PHE A 41 11.22 -1.02 -14.11
CA PHE A 41 12.39 -0.58 -14.87
C PHE A 41 12.48 -1.19 -16.27
N SER A 42 11.56 -2.09 -16.63
CA SER A 42 11.65 -2.88 -17.89
C SER A 42 13.01 -3.56 -17.99
N ALA A 43 13.45 -4.15 -16.89
CA ALA A 43 14.79 -4.74 -16.73
C ALA A 43 14.72 -6.22 -16.39
N THR A 44 15.87 -6.86 -16.41
CA THR A 44 16.04 -8.27 -16.02
C THR A 44 17.18 -8.41 -15.01
N ASP A 45 17.29 -7.45 -14.10
CA ASP A 45 18.33 -7.41 -13.09
C ASP A 45 18.20 -8.59 -12.12
N ASN A 46 19.35 -9.09 -11.63
CA ASN A 46 19.37 -9.92 -10.44
C ASN A 46 19.26 -9.02 -9.19
N ALA A 47 19.21 -9.62 -7.99
CA ALA A 47 19.04 -8.86 -6.76
C ALA A 47 20.15 -7.83 -6.51
N ASP A 48 21.40 -8.19 -6.78
CA ASP A 48 22.53 -7.28 -6.58
C ASP A 48 22.53 -6.12 -7.57
N GLU A 49 22.21 -6.39 -8.83
CA GLU A 49 22.06 -5.36 -9.88
C GLU A 49 20.91 -4.41 -9.53
N MET A 50 19.78 -4.93 -9.08
CA MET A 50 18.65 -4.14 -8.65
C MET A 50 19.00 -3.28 -7.43
N GLN A 51 19.70 -3.83 -6.45
CA GLN A 51 20.15 -3.06 -5.29
C GLN A 51 21.03 -1.87 -5.71
N ALA A 52 21.94 -2.09 -6.64
CA ALA A 52 22.79 -1.02 -7.19
C ALA A 52 21.96 0.06 -7.88
N ARG A 53 20.95 -0.35 -8.66
CA ARG A 53 20.02 0.59 -9.31
C ARG A 53 19.23 1.39 -8.29
N LEU A 54 18.76 0.77 -7.23
CA LEU A 54 17.99 1.43 -6.17
C LEU A 54 18.85 2.34 -5.28
N ASN A 55 20.14 2.05 -5.15
CA ASN A 55 21.08 2.92 -4.43
C ASN A 55 21.33 4.25 -5.17
N ALA A 56 20.98 4.32 -6.45
CA ALA A 56 21.16 5.49 -7.30
C ALA A 56 19.84 6.24 -7.55
N LEU A 57 18.95 6.31 -6.55
CA LEU A 57 17.68 7.03 -6.66
C LEU A 57 17.90 8.50 -7.04
N PRO A 58 17.11 9.02 -8.00
CA PRO A 58 17.21 10.42 -8.38
C PRO A 58 16.85 11.35 -7.22
N THR A 59 17.42 12.54 -7.21
CA THR A 59 17.11 13.57 -6.21
C THR A 59 15.63 13.96 -6.22
N SER A 60 14.96 13.86 -7.37
CA SER A 60 13.53 14.10 -7.47
C SER A 60 12.71 13.20 -6.54
N ILE A 61 13.19 12.00 -6.25
CA ILE A 61 12.54 11.08 -5.29
C ILE A 61 12.98 11.41 -3.86
N THR A 62 14.29 11.54 -3.63
CA THR A 62 14.82 11.74 -2.28
C THR A 62 14.46 13.10 -1.68
N GLU A 63 14.25 14.12 -2.50
CA GLU A 63 13.73 15.41 -2.05
C GLU A 63 12.30 15.34 -1.52
N LYS A 64 11.50 14.45 -2.10
CA LYS A 64 10.11 14.24 -1.68
C LYS A 64 9.99 13.23 -0.55
N LEU A 65 10.61 12.07 -0.71
CA LEU A 65 10.42 10.92 0.18
C LEU A 65 11.53 10.75 1.22
N GLY A 66 12.53 11.66 1.23
CA GLY A 66 13.65 11.55 2.15
C GLY A 66 14.64 10.47 1.76
N GLN A 67 15.56 10.15 2.67
CA GLN A 67 16.54 9.08 2.46
C GLN A 67 15.89 7.73 2.73
N ILE A 68 15.49 7.06 1.67
CA ILE A 68 14.89 5.73 1.74
C ILE A 68 16.00 4.70 1.96
N GLU A 69 15.91 3.95 3.04
CA GLU A 69 16.80 2.82 3.27
C GLU A 69 16.26 1.59 2.54
N ILE A 70 17.05 1.05 1.63
CA ILE A 70 16.66 -0.07 0.79
C ILE A 70 17.61 -1.24 1.04
N SER A 71 17.06 -2.38 1.40
CA SER A 71 17.79 -3.62 1.61
C SER A 71 17.06 -4.78 0.93
N HIS A 72 17.72 -5.92 0.78
CA HIS A 72 17.07 -7.11 0.26
C HIS A 72 17.55 -8.37 0.97
N LYS A 73 16.68 -9.36 0.98
CA LYS A 73 16.99 -10.71 1.41
C LYS A 73 16.50 -11.66 0.32
N GLY A 74 17.45 -12.27 -0.41
CA GLY A 74 17.09 -12.95 -1.65
C GLY A 74 16.46 -11.98 -2.64
N ASP A 75 15.33 -12.34 -3.18
CA ASP A 75 14.59 -11.52 -4.17
C ASP A 75 13.53 -10.61 -3.54
N ARG A 76 13.54 -10.49 -2.23
CA ARG A 76 12.60 -9.62 -1.52
C ARG A 76 13.28 -8.35 -1.04
N PHE A 77 12.79 -7.21 -1.48
CA PHE A 77 13.32 -5.89 -1.15
C PHE A 77 12.45 -5.22 -0.09
N CYS A 78 13.11 -4.56 0.86
CA CYS A 78 12.46 -3.74 1.88
C CYS A 78 12.83 -2.28 1.68
N PHE A 79 11.82 -1.43 1.54
CA PHE A 79 11.95 0.02 1.45
C PHE A 79 11.49 0.62 2.77
N HIS A 80 12.41 1.21 3.50
CA HIS A 80 12.11 1.90 4.74
C HIS A 80 11.92 3.39 4.44
N ILE A 81 10.67 3.85 4.45
CA ILE A 81 10.30 5.23 4.15
C ILE A 81 10.39 6.04 5.44
N PRO A 82 11.24 7.07 5.49
CA PRO A 82 11.39 7.87 6.70
C PRO A 82 10.21 8.82 6.90
N LYS A 83 10.17 9.48 8.04
CA LYS A 83 9.13 10.45 8.40
C LYS A 83 8.95 11.54 7.33
N GLU A 84 10.05 12.04 6.77
CA GLU A 84 9.99 13.06 5.71
C GLU A 84 9.13 12.62 4.54
N GLY A 85 9.25 11.35 4.14
CA GLY A 85 8.46 10.79 3.04
C GLY A 85 7.00 10.61 3.39
N THR A 86 6.70 10.14 4.59
CA THR A 86 5.31 9.96 5.03
C THR A 86 4.61 11.30 5.21
N VAL A 87 5.29 12.30 5.73
CA VAL A 87 4.78 13.68 5.87
C VAL A 87 4.52 14.28 4.48
N TYR A 88 5.46 14.12 3.55
CA TYR A 88 5.28 14.62 2.18
C TYR A 88 4.01 14.08 1.54
N VAL A 89 3.80 12.77 1.62
CA VAL A 89 2.62 12.14 1.02
C VAL A 89 1.34 12.63 1.71
N HIS A 90 1.34 12.74 3.04
CA HIS A 90 0.20 13.25 3.79
C HIS A 90 -0.15 14.68 3.39
N ASP A 91 0.84 15.56 3.24
CA ASP A 91 0.62 16.98 3.00
C ASP A 91 0.36 17.33 1.53
N ASN A 92 0.86 16.51 0.58
CA ASN A 92 0.88 16.84 -0.83
C ASN A 92 0.00 15.96 -1.72
N THR A 93 -0.71 14.98 -1.17
CA THR A 93 -1.60 14.12 -1.93
C THR A 93 -3.02 14.18 -1.39
N ALA A 94 -3.99 14.08 -2.30
CA ALA A 94 -5.38 13.97 -1.89
C ALA A 94 -5.61 12.61 -1.22
N PRO A 95 -6.35 12.53 -0.10
CA PRO A 95 -6.66 11.25 0.51
C PRO A 95 -7.51 10.38 -0.42
N ASN A 96 -7.31 9.08 -0.34
CA ASN A 96 -8.22 8.14 -0.99
C ASN A 96 -9.48 8.05 -0.13
N GLU A 97 -10.52 8.78 -0.52
CA GLU A 97 -11.75 8.87 0.26
C GLU A 97 -12.45 7.53 0.46
N PHE A 98 -12.39 6.65 -0.53
CA PHE A 98 -12.96 5.31 -0.41
C PHE A 98 -12.24 4.50 0.67
N ILE A 99 -10.91 4.40 0.61
CA ILE A 99 -10.13 3.65 1.61
C ILE A 99 -10.27 4.27 3.00
N LYS A 100 -10.23 5.59 3.10
CA LYS A 100 -10.45 6.30 4.35
C LYS A 100 -11.81 5.96 4.97
N SER A 101 -12.87 6.01 4.16
CA SER A 101 -14.22 5.67 4.60
C SER A 101 -14.35 4.21 5.01
N LEU A 102 -13.69 3.31 4.30
CA LEU A 102 -13.66 1.88 4.63
C LEU A 102 -12.99 1.63 5.99
N VAL A 103 -11.84 2.25 6.23
CA VAL A 103 -11.12 2.12 7.50
C VAL A 103 -11.94 2.71 8.64
N GLU A 104 -12.53 3.89 8.46
CA GLU A 104 -13.38 4.52 9.48
C GLU A 104 -14.61 3.66 9.82
N LEU A 105 -15.24 3.06 8.82
CA LEU A 105 -16.39 2.20 9.01
C LEU A 105 -16.03 0.97 9.87
N VAL A 106 -14.92 0.31 9.52
CA VAL A 106 -14.49 -0.90 10.23
C VAL A 106 -13.97 -0.59 11.63
N ALA A 107 -13.30 0.55 11.84
CA ALA A 107 -12.74 0.94 13.12
C ALA A 107 -13.80 1.26 14.18
N LYS A 108 -15.06 1.47 13.81
CA LYS A 108 -16.17 1.79 14.72
C LYS A 108 -16.81 0.55 15.39
N HIS A 109 -16.03 -0.36 15.89
CA HIS A 109 -16.49 -1.60 16.54
C HIS A 109 -17.04 -2.66 15.59
N GLY A 110 -16.48 -2.72 14.39
CA GLY A 110 -16.93 -3.62 13.35
C GLY A 110 -18.07 -3.01 12.55
N CYS A 111 -18.47 -3.71 11.51
CA CYS A 111 -19.53 -3.28 10.63
C CYS A 111 -20.29 -4.51 10.10
N THR A 112 -21.50 -4.28 9.58
CA THR A 112 -22.25 -5.33 8.94
C THR A 112 -21.80 -5.49 7.48
N MET A 113 -22.11 -6.63 6.88
CA MET A 113 -21.88 -6.87 5.45
C MET A 113 -22.63 -5.83 4.60
N ASN A 114 -23.85 -5.45 4.99
CA ASN A 114 -24.64 -4.45 4.26
C ASN A 114 -23.98 -3.08 4.27
N GLU A 115 -23.40 -2.67 5.38
CA GLU A 115 -22.68 -1.39 5.46
C GLU A 115 -21.48 -1.36 4.54
N ILE A 116 -20.73 -2.47 4.44
CA ILE A 116 -19.60 -2.61 3.52
C ILE A 116 -20.08 -2.56 2.07
N LEU A 117 -21.14 -3.31 1.72
CA LEU A 117 -21.67 -3.33 0.37
C LEU A 117 -22.20 -1.95 -0.06
N ASP A 118 -22.85 -1.23 0.84
CA ASP A 118 -23.33 0.13 0.59
C ASP A 118 -22.17 1.08 0.32
N LEU A 119 -21.08 0.96 1.09
CA LEU A 119 -19.89 1.78 0.89
C LEU A 119 -19.27 1.52 -0.48
N PHE A 120 -19.08 0.26 -0.86
CA PHE A 120 -18.52 -0.09 -2.16
C PHE A 120 -19.42 0.38 -3.30
N HIS A 121 -20.72 0.28 -3.14
CA HIS A 121 -21.69 0.78 -4.12
C HIS A 121 -21.59 2.30 -4.28
N THR A 122 -21.47 3.03 -3.16
CA THR A 122 -21.35 4.50 -3.15
C THR A 122 -20.14 4.96 -3.97
N TYR A 123 -19.02 4.23 -3.88
CA TYR A 123 -17.79 4.56 -4.60
C TYR A 123 -17.62 3.78 -5.91
N SER A 124 -18.65 3.07 -6.36
CA SER A 124 -18.63 2.28 -7.61
C SER A 124 -17.45 1.29 -7.66
N GLN A 125 -17.13 0.68 -6.51
CA GLN A 125 -16.06 -0.30 -6.40
C GLN A 125 -16.57 -1.72 -6.50
N SER A 126 -15.84 -2.58 -7.18
CA SER A 126 -16.07 -4.01 -7.19
C SER A 126 -15.43 -4.66 -5.97
N ILE A 127 -16.14 -5.61 -5.38
CA ILE A 127 -15.72 -6.24 -4.14
C ILE A 127 -15.80 -7.77 -4.26
N ILE A 128 -14.84 -8.43 -3.66
CA ILE A 128 -14.87 -9.88 -3.43
C ILE A 128 -14.79 -10.08 -1.93
N THR A 129 -15.78 -10.77 -1.37
CA THR A 129 -15.79 -11.11 0.05
C THR A 129 -15.77 -12.64 0.23
N GLU A 130 -15.01 -13.11 1.20
CA GLU A 130 -14.92 -14.53 1.53
C GLU A 130 -14.98 -14.70 3.04
N GLU A 131 -15.71 -15.70 3.52
CA GLU A 131 -15.68 -16.08 4.91
C GLU A 131 -14.35 -16.76 5.25
N MET A 132 -13.84 -16.48 6.44
CA MET A 132 -12.58 -17.04 6.91
C MET A 132 -12.80 -17.84 8.19
N ASN A 133 -12.15 -18.99 8.26
CA ASN A 133 -12.23 -19.91 9.40
C ASN A 133 -10.94 -19.95 10.22
N ASN A 134 -10.19 -18.84 10.28
CA ASN A 134 -8.95 -18.78 11.03
C ASN A 134 -9.10 -18.33 12.48
N GLY A 135 -10.31 -17.99 12.92
CA GLY A 135 -10.60 -17.57 14.29
C GLY A 135 -10.18 -16.13 14.60
N GLU A 136 -9.49 -15.47 13.72
CA GLU A 136 -8.97 -14.12 13.93
C GLU A 136 -9.81 -13.06 13.19
N PHE A 137 -10.23 -13.39 11.98
CA PHE A 137 -11.07 -12.52 11.15
C PHE A 137 -12.22 -13.32 10.57
N ASP A 138 -13.38 -12.69 10.48
CA ASP A 138 -14.58 -13.33 9.94
C ASP A 138 -14.61 -13.31 8.41
N HIS A 139 -14.13 -12.25 7.82
CA HIS A 139 -14.20 -12.01 6.38
C HIS A 139 -12.93 -11.41 5.82
N LEU A 140 -12.67 -11.76 4.57
CA LEU A 140 -11.63 -11.16 3.74
C LEU A 140 -12.31 -10.29 2.68
N ILE A 141 -11.83 -9.09 2.51
CA ILE A 141 -12.29 -8.15 1.49
C ILE A 141 -11.12 -7.81 0.58
N ARG A 142 -11.30 -7.95 -0.72
CA ARG A 142 -10.30 -7.52 -1.68
C ARG A 142 -10.94 -6.84 -2.87
N PHE A 143 -10.21 -5.94 -3.49
CA PHE A 143 -10.64 -5.30 -4.72
C PHE A 143 -10.51 -6.27 -5.90
N ALA A 144 -11.55 -6.34 -6.74
CA ALA A 144 -11.56 -7.25 -7.89
C ALA A 144 -10.49 -6.90 -8.92
N ASP A 145 -10.20 -5.60 -9.08
CA ASP A 145 -9.19 -5.08 -10.00
C ASP A 145 -7.79 -4.97 -9.39
N LYS A 146 -7.68 -5.11 -8.08
CA LYS A 146 -6.41 -5.05 -7.34
C LYS A 146 -6.37 -6.16 -6.29
N PRO A 147 -6.19 -7.43 -6.70
CA PRO A 147 -6.22 -8.57 -5.78
C PRO A 147 -5.15 -8.50 -4.68
N GLU A 148 -4.07 -7.77 -4.89
CA GLU A 148 -3.02 -7.54 -3.90
C GLU A 148 -3.48 -6.67 -2.73
N ASP A 149 -4.51 -5.85 -2.92
CA ASP A 149 -5.09 -5.03 -1.86
C ASP A 149 -6.16 -5.85 -1.13
N THR A 150 -5.75 -6.57 -0.12
CA THR A 150 -6.60 -7.46 0.66
C THR A 150 -6.72 -6.94 2.09
N TYR A 151 -7.95 -6.87 2.57
CA TYR A 151 -8.28 -6.41 3.91
C TYR A 151 -8.99 -7.51 4.68
N TYR A 152 -8.63 -7.68 5.96
CA TYR A 152 -9.19 -8.69 6.83
C TYR A 152 -9.99 -8.01 7.93
N TYR A 153 -11.27 -8.35 8.05
CA TYR A 153 -12.17 -7.70 9.00
C TYR A 153 -13.06 -8.69 9.75
N CYS A 154 -13.43 -8.29 10.97
CA CYS A 154 -14.50 -8.94 11.72
C CYS A 154 -15.76 -8.13 11.51
N PHE A 155 -16.82 -8.77 11.03
CA PHE A 155 -18.12 -8.12 10.84
C PHE A 155 -18.96 -8.26 12.12
N LYS A 156 -19.68 -7.19 12.42
CA LYS A 156 -20.63 -7.15 13.51
C LYS A 156 -22.03 -7.44 12.92
N ASP A 157 -22.54 -8.59 13.22
CA ASP A 157 -23.89 -8.99 12.74
C ASP A 157 -25.00 -8.49 13.68
#